data_32ad43c8a3520cc14d562328356f588d
#
_entry.id   32ad43c8a3520cc14d562328356f588d
#
_cell.length_a   1.000
_cell.length_b   1.000
_cell.length_c   1.000
_cell.angle_alpha   90.00
_cell.angle_beta   90.00
_cell.angle_gamma   90.00
#
_symmetry.space_group_name_H-M   'P 1'
#
loop_
_entity.id
_entity.type
_entity.pdbx_description
1 polymer ?
#
loop_
_entity_poly.entity_id
_entity_poly.type
_entity_poly.pdbx_seq_one_letter_code
_entity_poly.pdbx_strand_id
1 'polypeptide(L)'
;MNSNDHLNQIYRSNNILDEKILSVIRKIKRQSFVPEAYKSFSYSDITIPLGHGVSMLTPSCEATILQEMDFHENDNVLLIGNGSGHLAECISHLSSSVAAYECNDTLYDLGKKNLDTYSVNREKIYLFNKNIFNFLDKMHDHTKVIFTCSVRSFDFFVDYLSENSKTFTFLWQDESPYSSGIIIDKTRNSYTVSKNIVTSQTDLIVGIQCKKKHL
;
A
#
# COMPACT_ATOMS: atom_id res chain seq x y z
N MET A 1 14.22 15.22 21.63
CA MET A 1 14.49 14.42 20.43
C MET A 1 13.42 14.83 19.43
N ASN A 2 13.82 15.30 18.25
CA ASN A 2 12.84 15.79 17.27
C ASN A 2 12.12 14.58 16.64
N SER A 3 10.82 14.68 16.36
CA SER A 3 10.03 13.56 15.79
C SER A 3 10.67 12.98 14.52
N ASN A 4 11.38 13.79 13.76
CA ASN A 4 12.11 13.37 12.56
C ASN A 4 13.35 12.52 12.86
N ASP A 5 14.03 12.74 14.01
CA ASP A 5 15.23 11.97 14.38
C ASP A 5 14.83 10.54 14.78
N HIS A 6 13.71 10.39 15.47
CA HIS A 6 13.17 9.08 15.84
C HIS A 6 12.78 8.25 14.61
N LEU A 7 12.04 8.84 13.66
CA LEU A 7 11.69 8.17 12.41
C LEU A 7 12.91 7.77 11.57
N ASN A 8 13.94 8.65 11.51
CA ASN A 8 15.16 8.33 10.78
C ASN A 8 15.88 7.11 11.39
N GLN A 9 15.85 6.93 12.71
CA GLN A 9 16.37 5.72 13.36
C GLN A 9 15.55 4.47 12.98
N ILE A 10 14.22 4.58 13.01
CA ILE A 10 13.32 3.50 12.59
C ILE A 10 13.61 3.09 11.15
N TYR A 11 13.69 4.03 10.23
CA TYR A 11 13.96 3.73 8.82
C TYR A 11 15.31 3.07 8.62
N ARG A 12 16.37 3.56 9.25
CA ARG A 12 17.70 2.94 9.16
C ARG A 12 17.74 1.52 9.75
N SER A 13 17.08 1.29 10.89
CA SER A 13 17.01 -0.05 11.51
C SER A 13 16.24 -1.06 10.65
N ASN A 14 15.33 -0.58 9.80
CA ASN A 14 14.60 -1.37 8.82
C ASN A 14 15.25 -1.36 7.41
N ASN A 15 16.51 -0.93 7.32
CA ASN A 15 17.27 -0.90 6.07
C ASN A 15 16.65 -0.03 4.97
N ILE A 16 15.90 1.02 5.34
CA ILE A 16 15.39 2.02 4.41
C ILE A 16 16.50 3.05 4.19
N LEU A 17 17.17 2.96 3.05
CA LEU A 17 18.36 3.75 2.73
C LEU A 17 18.22 4.61 1.47
N ASP A 18 17.17 4.40 0.69
CA ASP A 18 16.91 5.18 -0.52
C ASP A 18 16.54 6.62 -0.18
N GLU A 19 17.42 7.57 -0.51
CA GLU A 19 17.22 8.99 -0.25
C GLU A 19 16.03 9.59 -1.02
N LYS A 20 15.65 9.05 -2.17
CA LYS A 20 14.44 9.45 -2.90
C LYS A 20 13.20 9.15 -2.06
N ILE A 21 13.11 7.94 -1.51
CA ILE A 21 12.02 7.51 -0.63
C ILE A 21 12.00 8.32 0.67
N LEU A 22 13.15 8.46 1.34
CA LEU A 22 13.27 9.23 2.56
C LEU A 22 12.89 10.70 2.36
N SER A 23 13.23 11.29 1.21
CA SER A 23 12.83 12.66 0.86
C SER A 23 11.31 12.80 0.74
N VAL A 24 10.64 11.86 0.07
CA VAL A 24 9.17 11.85 -0.07
C VAL A 24 8.50 11.74 1.29
N ILE A 25 8.92 10.80 2.13
CA ILE A 25 8.34 10.57 3.46
C ILE A 25 8.50 11.80 4.36
N ARG A 26 9.66 12.47 4.32
CA ARG A 26 9.92 13.70 5.11
C ARG A 26 9.05 14.87 4.63
N LYS A 27 8.76 14.96 3.34
CA LYS A 27 7.95 16.02 2.74
C LYS A 27 6.48 15.90 3.10
N ILE A 28 5.96 14.67 3.19
CA ILE A 28 4.55 14.41 3.44
C ILE A 28 4.31 14.30 4.94
N LYS A 29 3.45 15.19 5.46
CA LYS A 29 3.08 15.18 6.88
C LYS A 29 2.10 14.04 7.16
N ARG A 30 2.60 12.86 7.53
CA ARG A 30 1.77 11.69 7.88
C ARG A 30 0.63 12.04 8.85
N GLN A 31 0.89 12.93 9.83
CA GLN A 31 -0.09 13.39 10.81
C GLN A 31 -1.38 13.96 10.18
N SER A 32 -1.30 14.51 8.97
CA SER A 32 -2.46 15.04 8.26
C SER A 32 -3.43 13.96 7.79
N PHE A 33 -2.96 12.72 7.64
CA PHE A 33 -3.73 11.56 7.18
C PHE A 33 -4.20 10.65 8.31
N VAL A 34 -3.82 10.96 9.55
CA VAL A 34 -4.15 10.17 10.73
C VAL A 34 -5.41 10.72 11.39
N PRO A 35 -6.36 9.85 11.83
CA PRO A 35 -7.53 10.29 12.58
C PRO A 35 -7.14 11.08 13.83
N GLU A 36 -7.94 12.09 14.21
CA GLU A 36 -7.64 13.04 15.27
C GLU A 36 -7.22 12.37 16.58
N ALA A 37 -7.95 11.32 16.98
CA ALA A 37 -7.69 10.57 18.21
C ALA A 37 -6.28 9.94 18.29
N TYR A 38 -5.62 9.75 17.14
CA TYR A 38 -4.32 9.05 17.06
C TYR A 38 -3.19 9.94 16.56
N LYS A 39 -3.40 11.23 16.38
CA LYS A 39 -2.39 12.17 15.85
C LYS A 39 -1.08 12.18 16.62
N SER A 40 -1.13 11.99 17.94
CA SER A 40 0.07 11.91 18.78
C SER A 40 0.96 10.70 18.45
N PHE A 41 0.40 9.67 17.83
CA PHE A 41 1.12 8.44 17.43
C PHE A 41 1.54 8.42 15.97
N SER A 42 1.31 9.50 15.22
CA SER A 42 1.55 9.56 13.76
C SER A 42 2.97 9.16 13.34
N TYR A 43 3.93 9.40 14.22
CA TYR A 43 5.36 9.16 14.00
C TYR A 43 5.92 8.01 14.85
N SER A 44 5.05 7.24 15.50
CA SER A 44 5.41 5.97 16.15
C SER A 44 5.29 4.83 15.14
N ASP A 45 6.18 3.84 15.22
CA ASP A 45 6.17 2.70 14.29
C ASP A 45 5.14 1.65 14.70
N ILE A 46 3.89 2.06 14.71
CA ILE A 46 2.71 1.26 15.02
C ILE A 46 1.63 1.40 13.95
N THR A 47 0.75 0.42 13.85
CA THR A 47 -0.48 0.54 13.05
C THR A 47 -1.45 1.52 13.71
N ILE A 48 -2.19 2.27 12.90
CA ILE A 48 -3.19 3.23 13.40
C ILE A 48 -4.58 2.83 12.93
N PRO A 49 -5.51 2.54 13.85
CA PRO A 49 -6.87 2.15 13.49
C PRO A 49 -7.59 3.23 12.67
N LEU A 50 -8.23 2.80 11.58
CA LEU A 50 -9.11 3.64 10.74
C LEU A 50 -10.59 3.34 10.96
N GLY A 51 -10.90 2.31 11.75
CA GLY A 51 -12.24 1.75 11.90
C GLY A 51 -12.48 0.56 10.96
N HIS A 52 -13.63 -0.08 11.10
CA HIS A 52 -14.06 -1.22 10.26
C HIS A 52 -13.08 -2.41 10.24
N GLY A 53 -12.26 -2.59 11.28
CA GLY A 53 -11.22 -3.62 11.32
C GLY A 53 -10.02 -3.34 10.40
N VAL A 54 -9.85 -2.10 9.96
CA VAL A 54 -8.74 -1.68 9.08
C VAL A 54 -7.84 -0.69 9.80
N SER A 55 -6.54 -0.81 9.57
CA SER A 55 -5.53 0.09 10.13
C SER A 55 -4.60 0.63 9.03
N MET A 56 -4.04 1.81 9.26
CA MET A 56 -2.88 2.26 8.48
C MET A 56 -1.70 1.35 8.77
N LEU A 57 -0.91 1.06 7.77
CA LEU A 57 0.39 0.39 7.94
C LEU A 57 1.33 1.21 8.83
N THR A 58 2.31 0.55 9.43
CA THR A 58 3.35 1.27 10.18
C THR A 58 4.19 2.14 9.26
N PRO A 59 4.82 3.23 9.74
CA PRO A 59 5.74 4.03 8.94
C PRO A 59 6.84 3.22 8.27
N SER A 60 7.45 2.28 9.01
CA SER A 60 8.50 1.40 8.45
C SER A 60 7.97 0.49 7.34
N CYS A 61 6.78 -0.07 7.50
CA CYS A 61 6.16 -0.93 6.50
C CYS A 61 5.85 -0.16 5.21
N GLU A 62 5.24 1.03 5.29
CA GLU A 62 5.01 1.89 4.12
C GLU A 62 6.32 2.25 3.42
N ALA A 63 7.35 2.65 4.19
CA ALA A 63 8.65 2.99 3.64
C ALA A 63 9.33 1.81 2.93
N THR A 64 9.20 0.60 3.49
CA THR A 64 9.72 -0.63 2.87
C THR A 64 9.01 -0.91 1.55
N ILE A 65 7.67 -0.83 1.52
CA ILE A 65 6.90 -0.99 0.28
C ILE A 65 7.37 0.02 -0.77
N LEU A 66 7.50 1.29 -0.39
CA LEU A 66 7.94 2.33 -1.31
C LEU A 66 9.34 2.06 -1.87
N GLN A 67 10.29 1.60 -1.04
CA GLN A 67 11.65 1.28 -1.48
C GLN A 67 11.69 0.04 -2.38
N GLU A 68 11.05 -1.05 -1.98
CA GLU A 68 11.10 -2.33 -2.67
C GLU A 68 10.38 -2.30 -4.03
N MET A 69 9.41 -1.40 -4.20
CA MET A 69 8.69 -1.27 -5.47
C MET A 69 9.52 -0.63 -6.57
N ASP A 70 10.64 0.06 -6.26
CA ASP A 70 11.57 0.62 -7.24
C ASP A 70 10.86 1.48 -8.30
N PHE A 71 10.28 2.60 -7.85
CA PHE A 71 9.44 3.45 -8.69
C PHE A 71 10.23 4.27 -9.71
N HIS A 72 9.67 4.36 -10.92
CA HIS A 72 10.09 5.26 -11.99
C HIS A 72 9.02 6.32 -12.27
N GLU A 73 9.43 7.48 -12.76
CA GLU A 73 8.53 8.62 -13.02
C GLU A 73 7.40 8.30 -14.01
N ASN A 74 7.59 7.31 -14.89
CA ASN A 74 6.61 6.87 -15.88
C ASN A 74 5.70 5.74 -15.39
N ASP A 75 5.86 5.27 -14.14
CA ASP A 75 5.03 4.20 -13.62
C ASP A 75 3.57 4.63 -13.47
N ASN A 76 2.67 3.76 -13.91
CA ASN A 76 1.25 3.81 -13.58
C ASN A 76 0.99 2.81 -12.46
N VAL A 77 0.53 3.30 -11.32
CA VAL A 77 0.39 2.50 -10.10
C VAL A 77 -1.06 2.19 -9.79
N LEU A 78 -1.35 0.92 -9.53
CA LEU A 78 -2.60 0.48 -8.94
C LEU A 78 -2.41 0.24 -7.44
N LEU A 79 -3.12 0.99 -6.61
CA LEU A 79 -3.15 0.83 -5.17
C LEU A 79 -4.49 0.23 -4.72
N ILE A 80 -4.44 -0.91 -4.06
CA ILE A 80 -5.61 -1.65 -3.58
C ILE A 80 -5.66 -1.56 -2.06
N GLY A 81 -6.68 -0.90 -1.53
CA GLY A 81 -6.81 -0.50 -0.14
C GLY A 81 -6.21 0.89 0.09
N ASN A 82 -6.96 1.95 -0.29
CA ASN A 82 -6.49 3.33 -0.14
C ASN A 82 -6.45 3.80 1.33
N GLY A 83 -7.42 3.34 2.13
CA GLY A 83 -7.53 3.70 3.54
C GLY A 83 -7.52 5.21 3.77
N SER A 84 -6.54 5.70 4.52
CA SER A 84 -6.40 7.13 4.84
C SER A 84 -5.94 8.02 3.66
N GLY A 85 -5.42 7.44 2.59
CA GLY A 85 -4.84 8.16 1.45
C GLY A 85 -3.34 8.49 1.57
N HIS A 86 -2.71 8.24 2.72
CA HIS A 86 -1.29 8.58 2.94
C HIS A 86 -0.34 7.90 1.96
N LEU A 87 -0.50 6.58 1.76
CA LEU A 87 0.37 5.84 0.83
C LEU A 87 0.15 6.29 -0.62
N ALA A 88 -1.11 6.58 -1.02
CA ALA A 88 -1.40 7.12 -2.35
C ALA A 88 -0.70 8.46 -2.59
N GLU A 89 -0.70 9.35 -1.58
CA GLU A 89 0.05 10.61 -1.67
C GLU A 89 1.55 10.35 -1.82
N CYS A 90 2.15 9.46 -1.04
CA CYS A 90 3.57 9.11 -1.18
C CYS A 90 3.90 8.60 -2.59
N ILE A 91 3.09 7.69 -3.12
CA ILE A 91 3.28 7.10 -4.45
C ILE A 91 3.15 8.18 -5.55
N SER A 92 2.26 9.16 -5.41
CA SER A 92 2.07 10.24 -6.39
C SER A 92 3.32 11.08 -6.66
N HIS A 93 4.23 11.12 -5.68
CA HIS A 93 5.53 11.79 -5.81
C HIS A 93 6.59 10.94 -6.54
N LEU A 94 6.32 9.65 -6.72
CA LEU A 94 7.28 8.67 -7.26
C LEU A 94 6.89 8.14 -8.64
N SER A 95 5.65 8.43 -9.09
CA SER A 95 5.05 7.85 -10.29
C SER A 95 4.33 8.89 -11.14
N SER A 96 3.88 8.49 -12.32
CA SER A 96 3.08 9.36 -13.21
C SER A 96 1.62 9.44 -12.76
N SER A 97 1.05 8.32 -12.30
CA SER A 97 -0.35 8.25 -11.86
C SER A 97 -0.59 7.16 -10.82
N VAL A 98 -1.61 7.34 -10.00
CA VAL A 98 -2.06 6.39 -8.99
C VAL A 98 -3.57 6.15 -9.15
N ALA A 99 -3.96 4.93 -9.51
CA ALA A 99 -5.35 4.48 -9.44
C ALA A 99 -5.56 3.78 -8.10
N ALA A 100 -6.25 4.44 -7.17
CA ALA A 100 -6.45 3.93 -5.81
C ALA A 100 -7.89 3.43 -5.61
N TYR A 101 -8.02 2.16 -5.26
CA TYR A 101 -9.28 1.48 -5.02
C TYR A 101 -9.52 1.29 -3.52
N GLU A 102 -10.72 1.63 -3.08
CA GLU A 102 -11.22 1.37 -1.73
C GLU A 102 -12.65 0.82 -1.83
N CYS A 103 -12.94 -0.28 -1.16
CA CYS A 103 -14.25 -0.92 -1.24
C CYS A 103 -15.16 -0.61 -0.04
N ASN A 104 -14.62 0.00 1.00
CA ASN A 104 -15.39 0.47 2.16
C ASN A 104 -15.74 1.95 1.98
N ASP A 105 -17.03 2.28 1.95
CA ASP A 105 -17.51 3.64 1.69
C ASP A 105 -16.95 4.66 2.70
N THR A 106 -16.92 4.31 3.99
CA THR A 106 -16.42 5.21 5.05
C THR A 106 -14.92 5.49 4.89
N LEU A 107 -14.13 4.47 4.54
CA LEU A 107 -12.69 4.63 4.31
C LEU A 107 -12.41 5.35 2.99
N TYR A 108 -13.22 5.12 1.97
CA TYR A 108 -13.17 5.88 0.73
C TYR A 108 -13.39 7.38 0.99
N ASP A 109 -14.43 7.74 1.74
CA ASP A 109 -14.73 9.13 2.08
C ASP A 109 -13.63 9.76 2.93
N LEU A 110 -13.07 9.01 3.90
CA LEU A 110 -11.92 9.45 4.69
C LEU A 110 -10.71 9.75 3.82
N GLY A 111 -10.31 8.79 2.99
CA GLY A 111 -9.16 8.94 2.09
C GLY A 111 -9.35 10.06 1.08
N LYS A 112 -10.55 10.17 0.51
CA LYS A 112 -10.92 11.25 -0.40
C LYS A 112 -10.79 12.62 0.27
N LYS A 113 -11.39 12.79 1.46
CA LYS A 113 -11.32 14.04 2.23
C LYS A 113 -9.87 14.43 2.54
N ASN A 114 -9.05 13.47 2.99
CA ASN A 114 -7.65 13.74 3.31
C ASN A 114 -6.87 14.16 2.07
N LEU A 115 -7.03 13.44 0.95
CA LEU A 115 -6.35 13.75 -0.30
C LEU A 115 -6.81 15.10 -0.89
N ASP A 116 -8.11 15.39 -0.89
CA ASP A 116 -8.64 16.66 -1.36
C ASP A 116 -8.14 17.84 -0.51
N THR A 117 -7.78 17.60 0.77
CA THR A 117 -7.33 18.65 1.70
C THR A 117 -5.81 18.82 1.71
N TYR A 118 -5.05 17.72 1.64
CA TYR A 118 -3.62 17.70 1.97
C TYR A 118 -2.71 17.26 0.82
N SER A 119 -3.26 16.66 -0.26
CA SER A 119 -2.44 16.19 -1.38
C SER A 119 -1.88 17.36 -2.19
N VAL A 120 -0.60 17.25 -2.51
CA VAL A 120 0.11 18.22 -3.39
C VAL A 120 -0.02 17.80 -4.86
N ASN A 121 -0.14 16.51 -5.13
CA ASN A 121 -0.27 15.95 -6.48
C ASN A 121 -1.65 15.32 -6.69
N ARG A 122 -2.70 15.99 -6.20
CA ARG A 122 -4.07 15.46 -6.21
C ARG A 122 -4.55 15.05 -7.61
N GLU A 123 -4.10 15.76 -8.64
CA GLU A 123 -4.42 15.52 -10.05
C GLU A 123 -3.86 14.20 -10.58
N LYS A 124 -2.84 13.64 -9.94
CA LYS A 124 -2.27 12.33 -10.29
C LYS A 124 -3.00 11.16 -9.64
N ILE A 125 -3.91 11.42 -8.68
CA ILE A 125 -4.55 10.37 -7.86
C ILE A 125 -6.00 10.22 -8.27
N TYR A 126 -6.33 9.07 -8.84
CA TYR A 126 -7.66 8.67 -9.26
C TYR A 126 -8.26 7.71 -8.23
N LEU A 127 -9.32 8.14 -7.54
CA LEU A 127 -9.97 7.36 -6.49
C LEU A 127 -11.19 6.62 -7.02
N PHE A 128 -11.31 5.35 -6.66
CA PHE A 128 -12.43 4.50 -7.04
C PHE A 128 -13.03 3.83 -5.80
N ASN A 129 -14.31 4.14 -5.52
CA ASN A 129 -15.08 3.43 -4.50
C ASN A 129 -15.62 2.12 -5.10
N LYS A 130 -14.73 1.13 -5.23
CA LYS A 130 -15.04 -0.16 -5.87
C LYS A 130 -14.15 -1.27 -5.32
N ASN A 131 -14.69 -2.48 -5.33
CA ASN A 131 -13.88 -3.67 -5.11
C ASN A 131 -13.18 -4.06 -6.43
N ILE A 132 -11.85 -3.91 -6.47
CA ILE A 132 -11.03 -4.23 -7.66
C ILE A 132 -11.16 -5.69 -8.09
N PHE A 133 -11.47 -6.62 -7.18
CA PHE A 133 -11.61 -8.04 -7.51
C PHE A 133 -12.80 -8.35 -8.44
N ASN A 134 -13.69 -7.39 -8.62
CA ASN A 134 -14.72 -7.44 -9.66
C ASN A 134 -14.23 -6.92 -11.03
N PHE A 135 -12.98 -6.41 -11.10
CA PHE A 135 -12.39 -5.73 -12.26
C PHE A 135 -10.91 -6.08 -12.43
N LEU A 136 -10.56 -7.37 -12.30
CA LEU A 136 -9.16 -7.83 -12.35
C LEU A 136 -8.45 -7.47 -13.67
N ASP A 137 -9.21 -7.39 -14.77
CA ASP A 137 -8.72 -6.95 -16.07
C ASP A 137 -8.03 -5.58 -16.03
N LYS A 138 -8.40 -4.71 -15.09
CA LYS A 138 -7.77 -3.40 -14.91
C LYS A 138 -6.33 -3.48 -14.39
N MET A 139 -5.88 -4.62 -13.88
CA MET A 139 -4.50 -4.78 -13.44
C MET A 139 -3.49 -4.73 -14.60
N HIS A 140 -3.92 -5.12 -15.82
CA HIS A 140 -3.09 -5.06 -17.02
C HIS A 140 -2.64 -3.65 -17.41
N ASP A 141 -3.37 -2.63 -16.98
CA ASP A 141 -3.09 -1.25 -17.36
C ASP A 141 -1.96 -0.61 -16.51
N HIS A 142 -1.41 -1.36 -15.53
CA HIS A 142 -0.51 -0.82 -14.52
C HIS A 142 0.87 -1.52 -14.51
N THR A 143 1.93 -0.73 -14.38
CA THR A 143 3.30 -1.24 -14.24
C THR A 143 3.65 -1.67 -12.82
N LYS A 144 2.97 -1.09 -11.83
CA LYS A 144 3.12 -1.41 -10.42
C LYS A 144 1.75 -1.67 -9.79
N VAL A 145 1.64 -2.73 -9.01
CA VAL A 145 0.41 -3.07 -8.27
C VAL A 145 0.76 -3.25 -6.79
N ILE A 146 0.03 -2.58 -5.91
CA ILE A 146 0.27 -2.63 -4.47
C ILE A 146 -1.03 -2.99 -3.76
N PHE A 147 -0.99 -4.08 -3.02
CA PHE A 147 -2.05 -4.45 -2.09
C PHE A 147 -1.62 -4.07 -0.68
N THR A 148 -2.38 -3.21 -0.01
CA THR A 148 -2.23 -2.93 1.42
C THR A 148 -2.95 -3.96 2.28
N CYS A 149 -3.67 -4.87 1.64
CA CYS A 149 -4.40 -5.99 2.23
C CYS A 149 -3.65 -7.31 2.07
N SER A 150 -3.94 -8.26 2.95
CA SER A 150 -3.46 -9.62 2.81
C SER A 150 -4.36 -10.44 1.89
N VAL A 151 -3.73 -11.31 1.09
CA VAL A 151 -4.39 -12.33 0.27
C VAL A 151 -3.96 -13.73 0.70
N ARG A 152 -4.80 -14.73 0.56
CA ARG A 152 -4.45 -16.14 0.87
C ARG A 152 -3.54 -16.76 -0.19
N SER A 153 -3.71 -16.36 -1.43
CA SER A 153 -2.90 -16.75 -2.58
C SER A 153 -2.90 -15.61 -3.59
N PHE A 154 -1.90 -15.55 -4.44
CA PHE A 154 -1.82 -14.63 -5.57
C PHE A 154 -2.23 -15.27 -6.91
N ASP A 155 -2.47 -16.57 -6.95
CA ASP A 155 -2.79 -17.32 -8.17
C ASP A 155 -4.01 -16.76 -8.90
N PHE A 156 -4.98 -16.22 -8.17
CA PHE A 156 -6.22 -15.72 -8.76
C PHE A 156 -6.07 -14.40 -9.52
N PHE A 157 -4.97 -13.66 -9.32
CA PHE A 157 -4.74 -12.38 -10.00
C PHE A 157 -3.46 -12.31 -10.83
N VAL A 158 -2.52 -13.24 -10.64
CA VAL A 158 -1.20 -13.16 -11.29
C VAL A 158 -1.28 -13.12 -12.81
N ASP A 159 -2.28 -13.77 -13.39
CA ASP A 159 -2.49 -13.78 -14.86
C ASP A 159 -3.04 -12.44 -15.39
N TYR A 160 -3.62 -11.62 -14.50
CA TYR A 160 -4.13 -10.29 -14.85
C TYR A 160 -3.08 -9.19 -14.71
N LEU A 161 -1.89 -9.50 -14.22
CA LEU A 161 -0.79 -8.53 -14.13
C LEU A 161 -0.21 -8.24 -15.51
N SER A 162 0.17 -6.98 -15.72
CA SER A 162 0.88 -6.55 -16.94
C SER A 162 2.22 -7.27 -17.10
N GLU A 163 2.64 -7.49 -18.33
CA GLU A 163 4.02 -7.93 -18.61
C GLU A 163 5.01 -6.88 -18.10
N ASN A 164 6.08 -7.35 -17.47
CA ASN A 164 7.12 -6.53 -16.83
C ASN A 164 6.60 -5.64 -15.67
N SER A 165 5.49 -6.04 -15.04
CA SER A 165 5.00 -5.37 -13.85
C SER A 165 5.63 -5.92 -12.58
N LYS A 166 5.69 -5.07 -11.56
CA LYS A 166 6.08 -5.45 -10.20
C LYS A 166 4.89 -5.30 -9.25
N THR A 167 4.60 -6.32 -8.47
CA THR A 167 3.46 -6.34 -7.55
C THR A 167 3.92 -6.60 -6.13
N PHE A 168 3.41 -5.83 -5.18
CA PHE A 168 3.54 -6.07 -3.75
C PHE A 168 2.21 -6.56 -3.17
N THR A 169 2.24 -7.58 -2.32
CA THR A 169 1.09 -8.05 -1.55
C THR A 169 1.51 -8.70 -0.24
N PHE A 170 0.61 -8.72 0.74
CA PHE A 170 0.78 -9.52 1.93
C PHE A 170 0.14 -10.89 1.74
N LEU A 171 0.86 -11.95 2.14
CA LEU A 171 0.31 -13.29 2.23
C LEU A 171 -0.17 -13.57 3.65
N TRP A 172 -1.44 -13.94 3.75
CA TRP A 172 -2.05 -14.39 4.99
C TRP A 172 -1.67 -15.84 5.30
N GLN A 173 -1.34 -16.11 6.57
CA GLN A 173 -1.06 -17.44 7.09
C GLN A 173 -1.99 -17.70 8.27
N ASP A 174 -2.86 -18.70 8.17
CA ASP A 174 -3.92 -18.96 9.17
C ASP A 174 -3.39 -19.25 10.59
N GLU A 175 -2.18 -19.77 10.72
CA GLU A 175 -1.56 -20.14 12.01
C GLU A 175 -0.49 -19.15 12.49
N SER A 176 -0.26 -18.08 11.76
CA SER A 176 0.76 -17.07 12.09
C SER A 176 0.11 -15.74 12.48
N PRO A 177 0.56 -15.12 13.59
CA PRO A 177 0.17 -13.76 13.91
C PRO A 177 0.81 -12.72 12.97
N TYR A 178 1.62 -13.16 12.00
CA TYR A 178 2.35 -12.30 11.08
C TYR A 178 1.95 -12.59 9.64
N SER A 179 1.81 -11.54 8.84
CA SER A 179 1.72 -11.62 7.39
C SER A 179 3.09 -11.41 6.76
N SER A 180 3.40 -12.15 5.71
CA SER A 180 4.64 -11.95 4.94
C SER A 180 4.36 -11.08 3.74
N GLY A 181 5.07 -9.96 3.60
CA GLY A 181 5.11 -9.19 2.38
C GLY A 181 5.93 -9.91 1.31
N ILE A 182 5.38 -10.03 0.13
CA ILE A 182 6.05 -10.60 -1.05
C ILE A 182 6.04 -9.61 -2.20
N ILE A 183 7.05 -9.75 -3.05
CA ILE A 183 7.13 -9.07 -4.34
C ILE A 183 7.02 -10.12 -5.44
N ILE A 184 6.19 -9.83 -6.41
CA ILE A 184 6.00 -10.62 -7.62
C ILE A 184 6.49 -9.78 -8.78
N ASP A 185 7.56 -10.23 -9.44
CA ASP A 185 8.04 -9.63 -10.69
C ASP A 185 7.53 -10.47 -11.86
N LYS A 186 6.58 -9.93 -12.62
CA LYS A 186 5.96 -10.57 -13.78
C LYS A 186 6.81 -10.32 -15.02
N THR A 187 7.14 -11.38 -15.73
CA THR A 187 7.75 -11.33 -17.06
C THR A 187 6.79 -11.90 -18.10
N ARG A 188 7.15 -11.86 -19.38
CA ARG A 188 6.28 -12.29 -20.49
C ARG A 188 5.70 -13.70 -20.32
N ASN A 189 6.51 -14.65 -19.86
CA ASN A 189 6.15 -16.06 -19.81
C ASN A 189 6.27 -16.67 -18.40
N SER A 190 6.61 -15.87 -17.39
CA SER A 190 6.88 -16.35 -16.03
C SER A 190 6.73 -15.25 -15.02
N TYR A 191 6.81 -15.62 -13.75
CA TYR A 191 6.97 -14.67 -12.67
C TYR A 191 7.96 -15.21 -11.63
N THR A 192 8.61 -14.30 -10.92
CA THR A 192 9.44 -14.64 -9.75
C THR A 192 8.80 -14.06 -8.49
N VAL A 193 8.93 -14.77 -7.39
CA VAL A 193 8.43 -14.32 -6.10
C VAL A 193 9.59 -14.20 -5.13
N SER A 194 9.79 -13.02 -4.60
CA SER A 194 10.74 -12.77 -3.52
C SER A 194 10.00 -12.44 -2.22
N LYS A 195 10.52 -12.95 -1.09
CA LYS A 195 10.00 -12.62 0.24
C LYS A 195 10.98 -11.65 0.89
N ASN A 196 10.57 -10.41 1.04
CA ASN A 196 11.49 -9.39 1.57
C ASN A 196 11.02 -8.71 2.85
N ILE A 197 9.81 -9.00 3.32
CA ILE A 197 9.27 -8.23 4.43
C ILE A 197 8.58 -9.16 5.41
N VAL A 198 9.09 -9.21 6.64
CA VAL A 198 8.31 -9.71 7.77
C VAL A 198 7.66 -8.48 8.40
N THR A 199 6.35 -8.39 8.32
CA THR A 199 5.62 -7.34 9.00
C THR A 199 4.93 -7.91 10.23
N SER A 200 4.93 -7.15 11.30
CA SER A 200 3.94 -7.31 12.36
C SER A 200 2.55 -7.26 11.74
N GLN A 201 1.64 -8.06 12.25
CA GLN A 201 0.23 -8.20 11.87
C GLN A 201 -0.30 -7.07 10.98
N THR A 202 -0.55 -7.38 9.71
CA THR A 202 -1.49 -6.60 8.92
C THR A 202 -2.85 -7.20 9.18
N ASP A 203 -3.77 -6.37 9.66
CA ASP A 203 -5.14 -6.80 9.86
C ASP A 203 -5.66 -7.36 8.53
N LEU A 204 -6.27 -8.54 8.62
CA LEU A 204 -7.03 -9.10 7.52
C LEU A 204 -8.08 -8.10 7.11
N ILE A 205 -8.08 -7.67 5.86
CA ILE A 205 -9.31 -7.11 5.31
C ILE A 205 -10.29 -8.28 5.18
N VAL A 206 -11.11 -8.43 6.20
CA VAL A 206 -12.28 -9.30 6.19
C VAL A 206 -13.24 -8.72 5.17
N GLY A 207 -13.21 -9.25 3.95
CA GLY A 207 -14.10 -8.75 2.90
C GLY A 207 -13.90 -9.43 1.56
N ILE A 208 -12.78 -10.12 1.36
CA ILE A 208 -12.58 -10.91 0.16
C ILE A 208 -12.86 -12.37 0.50
N GLN A 209 -14.14 -12.70 0.64
CA GLN A 209 -14.56 -14.09 0.43
C GLN A 209 -14.33 -14.38 -1.05
N CYS A 210 -13.20 -14.97 -1.38
CA CYS A 210 -13.07 -15.70 -2.62
C CYS A 210 -14.20 -16.72 -2.67
N LYS A 211 -15.25 -16.46 -3.46
CA LYS A 211 -16.20 -17.50 -3.81
C LYS A 211 -15.37 -18.62 -4.42
N LYS A 212 -15.23 -19.74 -3.70
CA LYS A 212 -14.69 -20.96 -4.27
C LYS A 212 -15.48 -21.20 -5.57
N LYS A 213 -14.84 -21.09 -6.72
CA LYS A 213 -15.35 -21.75 -7.92
C LYS A 213 -15.24 -23.24 -7.62
N HIS A 214 -16.37 -23.88 -7.37
CA HIS A 214 -16.45 -25.31 -7.45
C HIS A 214 -16.06 -25.72 -8.87
N LEU A 215 -14.94 -26.43 -8.99
CA LEU A 215 -14.65 -27.28 -10.14
C LEU A 215 -15.63 -28.44 -10.15
#